data_0b4e3df4843bd081a6ec01af34515748
#
_entry.id   0b4e3df4843bd081a6ec01af34515748
#
_cell.length_a   1.000
_cell.length_b   1.000
_cell.length_c   1.000
_cell.angle_alpha   90.00
_cell.angle_beta   90.00
_cell.angle_gamma   90.00
#
_symmetry.space_group_name_H-M   'P 1'
#
loop_
_entity.id
_entity.type
_entity.pdbx_description
1 polymer ?
#
loop_
_entity_poly.entity_id
_entity_poly.type
_entity_poly.pdbx_seq_one_letter_code
_entity_poly.pdbx_strand_id
1 'polypeptide(L)'
;MNSEDIKYVIIQAGGKGIRMGRYAENKPKCLVPVKGIPMIMNTIEKFKDKEIIIIADYKSDVLETYLANFCKQDFTVCQTTEQGTAGGLSRVMENVIPDNEPFILTWADLFFEETPEFVFDKELLVGLSDTFKCRWKLEYNKFVNEASTEVGVAGFFAFKNKEKFSKLSISKSLVRGFLSENYTVDEIESFTLSNCFEVGEVDKYENLIENEINHRFFNEVIIDGNKVIKKCIDPKYEDVHNKEKLWYNAVSDRLENIPKIHSYNPFTMEKINGDHLWDI
;
A
#
# COMPACT_ATOMS: atom_id res chain seq x y z
N MET A 1 -20.67 10.32 12.38
CA MET A 1 -19.61 10.87 11.52
C MET A 1 -19.45 9.96 10.33
N ASN A 2 -19.44 10.48 9.12
CA ASN A 2 -19.26 9.70 7.89
C ASN A 2 -17.79 9.72 7.47
N SER A 3 -17.37 8.73 6.70
CA SER A 3 -16.01 8.68 6.13
C SER A 3 -15.67 9.91 5.28
N GLU A 4 -16.67 10.50 4.61
CA GLU A 4 -16.52 11.72 3.82
C GLU A 4 -16.15 12.96 4.64
N ASP A 5 -16.65 13.05 5.90
CA ASP A 5 -16.41 14.18 6.80
C ASP A 5 -14.96 14.23 7.32
N ILE A 6 -14.21 13.14 7.21
CA ILE A 6 -12.84 13.04 7.69
C ILE A 6 -11.88 13.64 6.68
N LYS A 7 -11.09 14.62 7.11
CA LYS A 7 -10.16 15.36 6.27
C LYS A 7 -8.79 14.68 6.15
N TYR A 8 -8.29 14.08 7.21
CA TYR A 8 -6.90 13.62 7.33
C TYR A 8 -6.77 12.11 7.23
N VAL A 9 -5.79 11.63 6.43
CA VAL A 9 -5.42 10.22 6.34
C VAL A 9 -3.94 10.05 6.63
N ILE A 10 -3.62 9.28 7.66
CA ILE A 10 -2.26 8.94 8.06
C ILE A 10 -1.94 7.55 7.54
N ILE A 11 -0.90 7.44 6.72
CA ILE A 11 -0.43 6.19 6.15
C ILE A 11 0.86 5.77 6.85
N GLN A 12 0.84 4.63 7.52
CA GLN A 12 2.00 4.07 8.22
C GLN A 12 2.88 3.29 7.23
N ALA A 13 3.94 3.92 6.73
CA ALA A 13 4.81 3.39 5.68
C ALA A 13 6.26 3.10 6.11
N GLY A 14 6.60 3.23 7.40
CA GLY A 14 7.97 3.11 7.93
C GLY A 14 8.53 1.68 8.05
N GLY A 15 7.77 0.65 7.74
CA GLY A 15 8.19 -0.74 7.94
C GLY A 15 9.28 -1.21 6.97
N LYS A 16 10.28 -1.95 7.50
CA LYS A 16 11.39 -2.53 6.70
C LYS A 16 10.97 -3.60 5.70
N GLY A 17 9.78 -4.17 5.85
CA GLY A 17 9.27 -5.18 4.92
C GLY A 17 10.05 -6.50 4.91
N ILE A 18 10.71 -6.89 6.02
CA ILE A 18 11.58 -8.09 6.10
C ILE A 18 10.86 -9.36 5.59
N ARG A 19 9.55 -9.50 5.87
CA ARG A 19 8.75 -10.64 5.42
C ARG A 19 8.40 -10.63 3.93
N MET A 20 8.77 -9.57 3.22
CA MET A 20 8.63 -9.44 1.76
C MET A 20 9.92 -9.88 1.03
N GLY A 21 10.97 -10.28 1.77
CA GLY A 21 12.22 -10.77 1.20
C GLY A 21 12.73 -9.88 0.06
N ARG A 22 13.07 -10.52 -1.06
CA ARG A 22 13.61 -9.90 -2.28
C ARG A 22 12.79 -8.70 -2.80
N TYR A 23 11.50 -8.68 -2.57
CA TYR A 23 10.60 -7.63 -3.08
C TYR A 23 10.78 -6.28 -2.38
N ALA A 24 11.34 -6.27 -1.16
CA ALA A 24 11.57 -5.07 -0.36
C ALA A 24 13.05 -4.80 -0.02
N GLU A 25 14.01 -5.52 -0.62
CA GLU A 25 15.45 -5.34 -0.35
C GLU A 25 15.97 -3.96 -0.73
N ASN A 26 15.56 -3.43 -1.87
CA ASN A 26 16.07 -2.17 -2.44
C ASN A 26 15.08 -1.02 -2.38
N LYS A 27 13.86 -1.24 -1.87
CA LYS A 27 12.79 -0.24 -1.78
C LYS A 27 11.93 -0.46 -0.53
N PRO A 28 11.23 0.58 -0.02
CA PRO A 28 10.24 0.40 1.04
C PRO A 28 9.13 -0.56 0.59
N LYS A 29 8.60 -1.37 1.52
CA LYS A 29 7.52 -2.32 1.24
C LYS A 29 6.33 -1.69 0.53
N CYS A 30 5.94 -0.49 0.91
CA CYS A 30 4.80 0.23 0.32
C CYS A 30 4.96 0.57 -1.17
N LEU A 31 6.19 0.47 -1.72
CA LEU A 31 6.46 0.59 -3.15
C LEU A 31 6.42 -0.75 -3.92
N VAL A 32 6.12 -1.85 -3.27
CA VAL A 32 5.88 -3.12 -3.96
C VAL A 32 4.56 -3.00 -4.75
N PRO A 33 4.57 -3.30 -6.06
CA PRO A 33 3.38 -3.13 -6.89
C PRO A 33 2.42 -4.31 -6.74
N VAL A 34 1.14 -4.02 -6.64
CA VAL A 34 0.03 -4.96 -6.77
C VAL A 34 -0.81 -4.50 -7.95
N LYS A 35 -1.16 -5.40 -8.87
CA LYS A 35 -1.84 -5.05 -10.12
C LYS A 35 -1.12 -3.92 -10.90
N GLY A 36 0.22 -3.94 -10.87
CA GLY A 36 1.05 -2.93 -11.52
C GLY A 36 1.13 -1.57 -10.82
N ILE A 37 0.45 -1.38 -9.68
CA ILE A 37 0.37 -0.12 -8.93
C ILE A 37 1.06 -0.31 -7.57
N PRO A 38 2.04 0.51 -7.16
CA PRO A 38 2.59 0.48 -5.81
C PRO A 38 1.49 0.63 -4.76
N MET A 39 1.55 -0.17 -3.70
CA MET A 39 0.51 -0.19 -2.65
C MET A 39 0.20 1.19 -2.10
N ILE A 40 1.23 2.01 -1.85
CA ILE A 40 1.02 3.38 -1.36
C ILE A 40 0.27 4.26 -2.35
N MET A 41 0.51 4.10 -3.66
CA MET A 41 -0.21 4.86 -4.69
C MET A 41 -1.68 4.45 -4.77
N ASN A 42 -1.98 3.16 -4.55
CA ASN A 42 -3.36 2.70 -4.42
C ASN A 42 -4.05 3.38 -3.23
N THR A 43 -3.42 3.37 -2.06
CA THR A 43 -3.98 4.03 -0.87
C THR A 43 -4.20 5.52 -1.10
N ILE A 44 -3.22 6.24 -1.66
CA ILE A 44 -3.34 7.67 -1.95
C ILE A 44 -4.50 7.94 -2.90
N GLU A 45 -4.66 7.17 -3.97
CA GLU A 45 -5.76 7.34 -4.94
C GLU A 45 -7.14 7.11 -4.30
N LYS A 46 -7.26 6.11 -3.39
CA LYS A 46 -8.52 5.85 -2.67
C LYS A 46 -8.93 6.99 -1.73
N PHE A 47 -7.97 7.77 -1.27
CA PHE A 47 -8.19 8.91 -0.37
C PHE A 47 -7.80 10.25 -0.99
N LYS A 48 -7.90 10.39 -2.31
CA LYS A 48 -7.44 11.57 -3.06
C LYS A 48 -8.07 12.90 -2.66
N ASP A 49 -9.28 12.86 -2.09
CA ASP A 49 -10.00 14.07 -1.65
C ASP A 49 -9.64 14.47 -0.20
N LYS A 50 -8.62 13.82 0.40
CA LYS A 50 -8.19 14.02 1.78
C LYS A 50 -6.75 14.52 1.86
N GLU A 51 -6.38 15.11 2.98
CA GLU A 51 -4.99 15.47 3.26
C GLU A 51 -4.20 14.22 3.66
N ILE A 52 -3.22 13.86 2.83
CA ILE A 52 -2.42 12.65 2.98
C ILE A 52 -1.15 12.94 3.79
N ILE A 53 -0.98 12.19 4.88
CA ILE A 53 0.18 12.25 5.76
C ILE A 53 0.84 10.87 5.78
N ILE A 54 2.11 10.79 5.43
CA ILE A 54 2.85 9.53 5.30
C ILE A 54 3.93 9.48 6.38
N ILE A 55 3.85 8.50 7.25
CA ILE A 55 4.92 8.22 8.23
C ILE A 55 5.93 7.29 7.56
N ALA A 56 7.15 7.78 7.33
CA ALA A 56 8.23 7.07 6.66
C ALA A 56 9.45 6.89 7.59
N ASP A 57 10.14 5.77 7.45
CA ASP A 57 11.38 5.44 8.17
C ASP A 57 12.36 4.75 7.19
N TYR A 58 12.24 3.45 7.05
CA TYR A 58 13.14 2.68 6.19
C TYR A 58 13.09 3.14 4.74
N LYS A 59 14.25 3.57 4.21
CA LYS A 59 14.41 4.09 2.83
C LYS A 59 13.41 5.20 2.49
N SER A 60 13.21 6.12 3.43
CA SER A 60 12.31 7.26 3.26
C SER A 60 12.68 8.13 2.06
N ASP A 61 13.97 8.28 1.77
CA ASP A 61 14.51 8.98 0.61
C ASP A 61 14.04 8.38 -0.73
N VAL A 62 14.03 7.05 -0.82
CA VAL A 62 13.51 6.32 -2.00
C VAL A 62 12.01 6.56 -2.15
N LEU A 63 11.25 6.50 -1.04
CA LEU A 63 9.82 6.75 -1.04
C LEU A 63 9.49 8.17 -1.48
N GLU A 64 10.14 9.17 -0.89
CA GLU A 64 9.94 10.58 -1.21
C GLU A 64 10.29 10.89 -2.66
N THR A 65 11.44 10.37 -3.14
CA THR A 65 11.84 10.52 -4.54
C THR A 65 10.80 9.92 -5.48
N TYR A 66 10.26 8.74 -5.15
CA TYR A 66 9.22 8.10 -5.95
C TYR A 66 7.95 8.96 -5.98
N LEU A 67 7.46 9.37 -4.82
CA LEU A 67 6.24 10.16 -4.71
C LEU A 67 6.37 11.52 -5.37
N ALA A 68 7.49 12.22 -5.22
CA ALA A 68 7.75 13.49 -5.88
C ALA A 68 7.69 13.42 -7.42
N ASN A 69 8.05 12.27 -7.99
CA ASN A 69 8.05 12.08 -9.44
C ASN A 69 6.72 11.55 -10.00
N PHE A 70 5.96 10.77 -9.22
CA PHE A 70 4.82 10.01 -9.74
C PHE A 70 3.49 10.31 -9.05
N CYS A 71 3.48 10.87 -7.83
CA CYS A 71 2.27 11.28 -7.15
C CYS A 71 1.84 12.66 -7.63
N LYS A 72 0.56 12.78 -8.06
CA LYS A 72 -0.02 14.08 -8.50
C LYS A 72 -0.75 14.79 -7.38
N GLN A 73 -1.04 14.09 -6.29
CA GLN A 73 -1.74 14.62 -5.13
C GLN A 73 -0.74 15.20 -4.14
N ASP A 74 -1.13 16.24 -3.43
CA ASP A 74 -0.35 16.79 -2.33
C ASP A 74 -0.28 15.79 -1.17
N PHE A 75 0.89 15.69 -0.56
CA PHE A 75 1.15 14.83 0.58
C PHE A 75 2.20 15.45 1.50
N THR A 76 2.15 15.06 2.76
CA THR A 76 3.16 15.41 3.76
C THR A 76 3.89 14.15 4.21
N VAL A 77 5.23 14.14 4.15
CA VAL A 77 6.04 13.04 4.70
C VAL A 77 6.58 13.42 6.05
N CYS A 78 6.25 12.62 7.07
CA CYS A 78 6.82 12.69 8.40
C CYS A 78 7.88 11.60 8.55
N GLN A 79 9.14 11.97 8.42
CA GLN A 79 10.24 11.04 8.65
C GLN A 79 10.41 10.76 10.14
N THR A 80 10.64 9.50 10.46
CA THR A 80 10.94 9.05 11.82
C THR A 80 12.11 8.08 11.79
N THR A 81 12.97 8.17 12.79
CA THR A 81 14.05 7.20 13.04
C THR A 81 13.79 6.36 14.28
N GLU A 82 12.62 6.55 14.88
CA GLU A 82 12.25 5.92 16.14
C GLU A 82 11.70 4.51 15.89
N GLN A 83 12.10 3.57 16.72
CA GLN A 83 11.66 2.19 16.57
C GLN A 83 10.16 2.03 16.90
N GLY A 84 9.46 1.34 16.03
CA GLY A 84 8.04 0.97 16.20
C GLY A 84 7.08 1.93 15.51
N THR A 85 5.80 1.57 15.56
CA THR A 85 4.73 2.29 14.87
C THR A 85 4.25 3.54 15.62
N ALA A 86 4.69 3.73 16.86
CA ALA A 86 4.22 4.80 17.73
C ALA A 86 4.99 6.12 17.58
N GLY A 87 6.30 6.07 17.35
CA GLY A 87 7.13 7.29 17.33
C GLY A 87 6.75 8.28 16.24
N GLY A 88 6.62 7.79 15.00
CA GLY A 88 6.16 8.63 13.89
C GLY A 88 4.75 9.16 14.09
N LEU A 89 3.88 8.34 14.68
CA LEU A 89 2.51 8.74 14.97
C LEU A 89 2.43 9.86 16.02
N SER A 90 3.26 9.82 17.08
CA SER A 90 3.37 10.91 18.07
C SER A 90 3.70 12.24 17.41
N ARG A 91 4.70 12.25 16.52
CA ARG A 91 5.10 13.47 15.79
C ARG A 91 3.98 14.05 14.92
N VAL A 92 3.23 13.18 14.23
CA VAL A 92 2.09 13.59 13.41
C VAL A 92 1.01 14.22 14.29
N MET A 93 0.70 13.60 15.43
CA MET A 93 -0.29 14.13 16.37
C MET A 93 0.10 15.48 16.94
N GLU A 94 1.38 15.68 17.25
CA GLU A 94 1.88 16.93 17.82
C GLU A 94 1.91 18.07 16.80
N ASN A 95 2.29 17.80 15.57
CA ASN A 95 2.69 18.85 14.62
C ASN A 95 1.76 19.00 13.40
N VAL A 96 0.94 18.01 13.09
CA VAL A 96 0.19 17.99 11.82
C VAL A 96 -1.32 17.93 12.03
N ILE A 97 -1.81 17.04 12.89
CA ILE A 97 -3.25 16.92 13.12
C ILE A 97 -3.71 18.01 14.09
N PRO A 98 -4.70 18.87 13.72
CA PRO A 98 -5.27 19.84 14.64
C PRO A 98 -6.06 19.17 15.79
N ASP A 99 -6.28 19.91 16.87
CA ASP A 99 -7.13 19.43 17.95
C ASP A 99 -8.58 19.29 17.47
N ASN A 100 -9.26 18.27 17.95
CA ASN A 100 -10.67 17.96 17.65
C ASN A 100 -10.97 17.60 16.16
N GLU A 101 -9.96 17.43 15.34
CA GLU A 101 -10.15 16.96 13.97
C GLU A 101 -10.14 15.43 13.90
N PRO A 102 -11.09 14.81 13.18
CA PRO A 102 -11.09 13.39 12.93
C PRO A 102 -10.05 13.00 11.90
N PHE A 103 -9.53 11.80 12.03
CA PHE A 103 -8.55 11.28 11.08
C PHE A 103 -8.64 9.76 10.91
N ILE A 104 -8.16 9.28 9.77
CA ILE A 104 -7.96 7.87 9.47
C ILE A 104 -6.48 7.53 9.69
N LEU A 105 -6.20 6.38 10.29
CA LEU A 105 -4.88 5.76 10.34
C LEU A 105 -4.95 4.41 9.61
N THR A 106 -4.09 4.22 8.62
CA THR A 106 -4.04 2.98 7.85
C THR A 106 -2.61 2.49 7.63
N TRP A 107 -2.45 1.18 7.47
CA TRP A 107 -1.16 0.58 7.13
C TRP A 107 -0.93 0.65 5.61
N ALA A 108 0.30 0.93 5.21
CA ALA A 108 0.70 1.03 3.80
C ALA A 108 0.81 -0.33 3.09
N ASP A 109 0.55 -1.43 3.77
CA ASP A 109 0.50 -2.78 3.21
C ASP A 109 -0.92 -3.30 2.95
N LEU A 110 -1.91 -2.44 3.14
CA LEU A 110 -3.28 -2.69 2.70
C LEU A 110 -3.45 -2.21 1.25
N PHE A 111 -4.02 -3.07 0.44
CA PHE A 111 -4.43 -2.75 -0.93
C PHE A 111 -5.95 -2.72 -0.99
N PHE A 112 -6.53 -1.59 -1.35
CA PHE A 112 -7.96 -1.38 -1.41
C PHE A 112 -8.46 -1.54 -2.84
N GLU A 113 -9.42 -2.42 -3.09
CA GLU A 113 -10.11 -2.46 -4.39
C GLU A 113 -11.09 -1.30 -4.52
N GLU A 114 -11.76 -0.97 -3.42
CA GLU A 114 -12.70 0.14 -3.33
C GLU A 114 -12.33 1.10 -2.18
N THR A 115 -12.80 2.33 -2.25
CA THR A 115 -12.62 3.29 -1.15
C THR A 115 -13.48 2.84 0.03
N PRO A 116 -12.92 2.69 1.25
CA PRO A 116 -13.69 2.33 2.41
C PRO A 116 -14.72 3.39 2.79
N GLU A 117 -15.99 3.00 2.81
CA GLU A 117 -17.10 3.83 3.26
C GLU A 117 -17.61 3.31 4.61
N PHE A 118 -17.78 4.21 5.57
CA PHE A 118 -18.22 3.86 6.91
C PHE A 118 -18.90 5.03 7.61
N VAL A 119 -19.68 4.70 8.64
CA VAL A 119 -20.26 5.66 9.59
C VAL A 119 -19.95 5.18 10.99
N PHE A 120 -19.63 6.06 11.90
CA PHE A 120 -19.40 5.72 13.31
C PHE A 120 -19.76 6.84 14.27
N ASP A 121 -20.10 6.47 15.51
CA ASP A 121 -20.53 7.39 16.57
C ASP A 121 -19.63 7.35 17.80
N LYS A 122 -18.78 6.33 17.93
CA LYS A 122 -17.87 6.19 19.07
C LYS A 122 -16.53 6.90 18.81
N GLU A 123 -15.62 6.87 19.79
CA GLU A 123 -14.33 7.56 19.72
C GLU A 123 -13.37 6.91 18.73
N LEU A 124 -13.47 5.58 18.55
CA LEU A 124 -12.62 4.77 17.71
C LEU A 124 -13.44 3.80 16.89
N LEU A 125 -13.27 3.85 15.56
CA LEU A 125 -13.73 2.82 14.64
C LEU A 125 -12.56 1.93 14.22
N VAL A 126 -12.78 0.62 14.23
CA VAL A 126 -11.77 -0.40 13.86
C VAL A 126 -12.24 -1.17 12.62
N GLY A 127 -11.42 -1.15 11.59
CA GLY A 127 -11.63 -2.00 10.40
C GLY A 127 -11.23 -3.44 10.67
N LEU A 128 -12.17 -4.35 10.49
CA LEU A 128 -11.96 -5.80 10.63
C LEU A 128 -11.89 -6.45 9.25
N SER A 129 -10.95 -7.38 9.09
CA SER A 129 -10.86 -8.19 7.87
C SER A 129 -11.57 -9.51 8.05
N ASP A 130 -12.32 -9.89 7.01
CA ASP A 130 -12.89 -11.22 6.78
C ASP A 130 -12.22 -11.93 5.58
N THR A 131 -11.28 -11.27 4.90
CA THR A 131 -10.62 -11.77 3.67
C THR A 131 -9.21 -12.30 3.91
N PHE A 132 -8.52 -11.83 4.95
CA PHE A 132 -7.17 -12.28 5.28
C PHE A 132 -6.94 -12.46 6.79
N LYS A 133 -5.99 -13.31 7.15
CA LYS A 133 -5.61 -13.58 8.54
C LYS A 133 -4.83 -12.40 9.10
N CYS A 134 -5.38 -11.75 10.13
CA CYS A 134 -4.73 -10.72 10.91
C CYS A 134 -4.01 -11.30 12.12
N ARG A 135 -2.99 -10.59 12.65
CA ARG A 135 -2.17 -11.04 13.79
C ARG A 135 -2.85 -10.88 15.15
N TRP A 136 -3.87 -10.07 15.22
CA TRP A 136 -4.66 -9.77 16.40
C TRP A 136 -6.10 -9.52 16.02
N LYS A 137 -7.01 -9.67 16.97
CA LYS A 137 -8.46 -9.62 16.76
C LYS A 137 -9.12 -8.60 17.68
N LEU A 138 -10.32 -8.20 17.31
CA LEU A 138 -11.25 -7.47 18.16
C LEU A 138 -12.38 -8.42 18.58
N GLU A 139 -12.47 -8.73 19.86
CA GLU A 139 -13.50 -9.61 20.40
C GLU A 139 -14.24 -8.90 21.54
N TYR A 140 -15.56 -8.76 21.43
CA TYR A 140 -16.38 -7.96 22.36
C TYR A 140 -15.81 -6.54 22.60
N ASN A 141 -15.37 -5.88 21.53
CA ASN A 141 -14.69 -4.58 21.53
C ASN A 141 -13.41 -4.54 22.39
N LYS A 142 -12.74 -5.66 22.59
CA LYS A 142 -11.42 -5.76 23.23
C LYS A 142 -10.38 -6.24 22.23
N PHE A 143 -9.23 -5.61 22.26
CA PHE A 143 -8.10 -6.04 21.45
C PHE A 143 -7.44 -7.27 22.07
N VAL A 144 -7.44 -8.38 21.37
CA VAL A 144 -6.87 -9.65 21.80
C VAL A 144 -5.67 -10.01 20.94
N ASN A 145 -4.56 -10.40 21.58
CA ASN A 145 -3.33 -10.80 20.88
C ASN A 145 -3.41 -12.23 20.36
N GLU A 146 -4.36 -12.48 19.50
CA GLU A 146 -4.61 -13.76 18.87
C GLU A 146 -4.95 -13.54 17.40
N ALA A 147 -4.37 -14.35 16.51
CA ALA A 147 -4.61 -14.24 15.09
C ALA A 147 -6.02 -14.69 14.73
N SER A 148 -6.67 -13.97 13.81
CA SER A 148 -8.02 -14.27 13.36
C SER A 148 -8.20 -14.01 11.87
N THR A 149 -9.09 -14.79 11.25
CA THR A 149 -9.58 -14.62 9.87
C THR A 149 -10.99 -14.06 9.81
N GLU A 150 -11.70 -13.97 10.95
CA GLU A 150 -13.11 -13.56 10.99
C GLU A 150 -13.32 -12.16 11.59
N VAL A 151 -12.57 -11.88 12.66
CA VAL A 151 -12.63 -10.61 13.41
C VAL A 151 -11.25 -10.01 13.59
N GLY A 152 -10.40 -10.23 12.60
CA GLY A 152 -9.03 -9.77 12.60
C GLY A 152 -8.93 -8.25 12.39
N VAL A 153 -8.11 -7.58 13.18
CA VAL A 153 -7.87 -6.14 13.02
C VAL A 153 -6.97 -5.89 11.82
N ALA A 154 -7.55 -5.29 10.78
CA ALA A 154 -6.90 -5.14 9.48
C ALA A 154 -5.77 -4.11 9.45
N GLY A 155 -5.69 -3.21 10.43
CA GLY A 155 -4.75 -2.08 10.39
C GLY A 155 -5.35 -0.82 9.76
N PHE A 156 -6.65 -0.69 9.84
CA PHE A 156 -7.42 0.48 9.45
C PHE A 156 -8.23 0.98 10.64
N PHE A 157 -8.12 2.27 10.94
CA PHE A 157 -8.76 2.91 12.09
C PHE A 157 -9.26 4.29 11.70
N ALA A 158 -10.41 4.71 12.27
CA ALA A 158 -10.84 6.09 12.26
C ALA A 158 -11.06 6.60 13.70
N PHE A 159 -10.57 7.80 13.95
CA PHE A 159 -10.60 8.44 15.27
C PHE A 159 -11.40 9.74 15.18
N LYS A 160 -12.18 10.05 16.22
CA LYS A 160 -12.88 11.34 16.31
C LYS A 160 -11.96 12.52 16.55
N ASN A 161 -10.87 12.29 17.28
CA ASN A 161 -9.88 13.31 17.62
C ASN A 161 -8.58 12.67 18.11
N LYS A 162 -7.56 13.48 18.34
CA LYS A 162 -6.24 13.07 18.84
C LYS A 162 -6.05 13.15 20.35
N GLU A 163 -7.05 13.47 21.14
CA GLU A 163 -6.89 13.78 22.58
C GLU A 163 -6.12 12.69 23.35
N LYS A 164 -6.47 11.43 23.13
CA LYS A 164 -5.82 10.29 23.81
C LYS A 164 -4.37 10.08 23.38
N PHE A 165 -3.98 10.57 22.22
CA PHE A 165 -2.62 10.44 21.70
C PHE A 165 -1.57 11.24 22.46
N SER A 166 -1.99 12.18 23.31
CA SER A 166 -1.10 12.84 24.29
C SER A 166 -0.44 11.84 25.26
N LYS A 167 -1.02 10.66 25.42
CA LYS A 167 -0.50 9.55 26.25
C LYS A 167 0.38 8.59 25.46
N LEU A 168 0.56 8.81 24.15
CA LEU A 168 1.37 7.93 23.30
C LEU A 168 2.85 8.11 23.67
N SER A 169 3.43 7.10 24.30
CA SER A 169 4.85 7.09 24.65
C SER A 169 5.68 6.55 23.50
N ILE A 170 6.64 7.34 23.04
CA ILE A 170 7.59 7.02 21.96
C ILE A 170 8.38 5.74 22.27
N SER A 171 8.66 5.46 23.54
CA SER A 171 9.65 4.45 23.95
C SER A 171 9.15 3.01 23.98
N LYS A 172 7.83 2.73 23.90
CA LYS A 172 7.32 1.39 24.24
C LYS A 172 6.16 0.87 23.41
N SER A 173 5.48 1.64 22.57
CA SER A 173 4.19 1.18 22.11
C SER A 173 4.12 0.85 20.63
N LEU A 174 3.81 -0.38 20.37
CA LEU A 174 3.04 -0.75 19.20
C LEU A 174 1.66 -0.08 19.32
N VAL A 175 1.11 0.39 18.21
CA VAL A 175 -0.25 0.96 18.15
C VAL A 175 -1.28 0.09 18.87
N ARG A 176 -1.20 -1.23 18.76
CA ARG A 176 -2.06 -2.18 19.48
C ARG A 176 -2.04 -1.98 20.99
N GLY A 177 -0.86 -1.87 21.61
CA GLY A 177 -0.73 -1.66 23.05
C GLY A 177 -1.38 -0.35 23.47
N PHE A 178 -1.09 0.72 22.74
CA PHE A 178 -1.71 2.03 22.96
C PHE A 178 -3.24 1.97 22.90
N LEU A 179 -3.80 1.32 21.87
CA LEU A 179 -5.26 1.21 21.73
C LEU A 179 -5.89 0.40 22.87
N SER A 180 -5.26 -0.72 23.25
CA SER A 180 -5.75 -1.57 24.36
C SER A 180 -5.74 -0.85 25.72
N GLU A 181 -4.79 0.04 25.95
CA GLU A 181 -4.63 0.75 27.23
C GLU A 181 -5.50 2.01 27.33
N ASN A 182 -5.83 2.65 26.21
CA ASN A 182 -6.44 3.97 26.21
C ASN A 182 -7.89 4.01 25.72
N TYR A 183 -8.42 2.94 25.13
CA TYR A 183 -9.81 2.88 24.67
C TYR A 183 -10.57 1.76 25.39
N THR A 184 -11.70 2.12 25.96
CA THR A 184 -12.63 1.19 26.62
C THR A 184 -13.55 0.53 25.59
N VAL A 185 -14.21 -0.56 25.97
CA VAL A 185 -15.15 -1.29 25.10
C VAL A 185 -16.32 -0.42 24.62
N ASP A 186 -16.73 0.56 25.41
CA ASP A 186 -17.84 1.45 25.09
C ASP A 186 -17.45 2.55 24.10
N GLU A 187 -16.16 2.81 23.96
CA GLU A 187 -15.60 3.81 23.05
C GLU A 187 -15.23 3.23 21.68
N ILE A 188 -15.26 1.90 21.53
CA ILE A 188 -14.85 1.20 20.31
C ILE A 188 -16.07 0.73 19.52
N GLU A 189 -16.03 0.96 18.23
CA GLU A 189 -16.95 0.45 17.23
C GLU A 189 -16.14 -0.23 16.12
N SER A 190 -16.74 -1.15 15.39
CA SER A 190 -16.06 -1.85 14.29
C SER A 190 -16.93 -1.98 13.06
N PHE A 191 -16.30 -2.09 11.91
CA PHE A 191 -16.94 -2.41 10.64
C PHE A 191 -16.09 -3.42 9.86
N THR A 192 -16.72 -4.14 8.94
CA THR A 192 -15.99 -5.05 8.04
C THR A 192 -15.35 -4.25 6.92
N LEU A 193 -14.04 -4.34 6.81
CA LEU A 193 -13.25 -3.75 5.72
C LEU A 193 -13.25 -4.73 4.55
N SER A 194 -14.29 -4.68 3.74
CA SER A 194 -14.44 -5.50 2.54
C SER A 194 -13.54 -5.01 1.40
N ASN A 195 -13.28 -5.88 0.42
CA ASN A 195 -12.51 -5.54 -0.79
C ASN A 195 -11.12 -4.94 -0.49
N CYS A 196 -10.44 -5.52 0.51
CA CYS A 196 -9.12 -5.13 0.93
C CYS A 196 -8.24 -6.37 1.16
N PHE A 197 -6.96 -6.29 0.80
CA PHE A 197 -5.98 -7.36 1.02
C PHE A 197 -4.78 -6.83 1.82
N GLU A 198 -4.21 -7.66 2.69
CA GLU A 198 -2.90 -7.39 3.29
C GLU A 198 -1.81 -8.05 2.46
N VAL A 199 -0.85 -7.23 2.01
CA VAL A 199 0.31 -7.66 1.20
C VAL A 199 1.58 -7.49 2.03
N GLY A 200 1.66 -8.25 3.12
CA GLY A 200 2.74 -8.13 4.10
C GLY A 200 3.80 -9.22 4.07
N GLU A 201 3.61 -10.28 3.27
CA GLU A 201 4.41 -11.51 3.25
C GLU A 201 4.60 -11.98 1.81
N VAL A 202 5.74 -12.67 1.54
CA VAL A 202 6.08 -13.18 0.20
C VAL A 202 4.99 -14.09 -0.33
N ASP A 203 4.58 -15.10 0.43
CA ASP A 203 3.60 -16.10 -0.03
C ASP A 203 2.26 -15.46 -0.40
N LYS A 204 1.79 -14.49 0.40
CA LYS A 204 0.54 -13.76 0.10
C LYS A 204 0.68 -12.93 -1.17
N TYR A 205 1.83 -12.28 -1.34
CA TYR A 205 2.12 -11.47 -2.51
C TYR A 205 2.22 -12.34 -3.78
N GLU A 206 2.96 -13.44 -3.72
CA GLU A 206 3.13 -14.34 -4.86
C GLU A 206 1.81 -14.98 -5.28
N ASN A 207 0.99 -15.45 -4.35
CA ASN A 207 -0.36 -15.94 -4.64
C ASN A 207 -1.26 -14.88 -5.30
N LEU A 208 -1.10 -13.62 -4.91
CA LEU A 208 -1.88 -12.51 -5.47
C LEU A 208 -1.46 -12.20 -6.91
N ILE A 209 -0.15 -12.29 -7.20
CA ILE A 209 0.41 -11.96 -8.52
C ILE A 209 0.58 -13.18 -9.44
N GLU A 210 0.37 -14.41 -8.95
CA GLU A 210 0.59 -15.66 -9.70
C GLU A 210 -0.15 -15.67 -11.06
N ASN A 211 -1.32 -15.04 -11.11
CA ASN A 211 -2.13 -14.90 -12.31
C ASN A 211 -2.06 -13.49 -12.93
N GLU A 212 -1.21 -12.63 -12.40
CA GLU A 212 -1.07 -11.26 -12.90
C GLU A 212 0.16 -11.14 -13.79
N ILE A 213 -0.04 -10.54 -14.95
CA ILE A 213 1.08 -10.15 -15.80
C ILE A 213 1.71 -8.92 -15.15
N ASN A 214 2.92 -9.08 -14.60
CA ASN A 214 3.67 -7.96 -14.02
C ASN A 214 4.08 -6.98 -15.12
N HIS A 215 3.28 -5.95 -15.32
CA HIS A 215 3.58 -4.87 -16.24
C HIS A 215 3.73 -3.53 -15.51
N ARG A 216 4.39 -2.58 -16.15
CA ARG A 216 4.47 -1.21 -15.63
C ARG A 216 3.07 -0.58 -15.69
N PHE A 217 2.72 0.25 -14.71
CA PHE A 217 1.39 0.86 -14.55
C PHE A 217 0.89 1.64 -15.80
N PHE A 218 1.79 2.06 -16.67
CA PHE A 218 1.46 2.76 -17.91
C PHE A 218 1.39 1.84 -19.16
N ASN A 219 1.58 0.53 -18.99
CA ASN A 219 1.45 -0.45 -20.06
C ASN A 219 0.28 -1.39 -19.78
N GLU A 220 -0.43 -1.77 -20.83
CA GLU A 220 -1.24 -2.97 -20.87
C GLU A 220 -0.43 -4.08 -21.55
N VAL A 221 -0.37 -5.26 -20.94
CA VAL A 221 0.28 -6.44 -21.52
C VAL A 221 -0.75 -7.54 -21.67
N ILE A 222 -0.96 -7.99 -22.91
CA ILE A 222 -1.91 -9.04 -23.24
C ILE A 222 -1.10 -10.25 -23.72
N ILE A 223 -1.37 -11.44 -23.16
CA ILE A 223 -0.83 -12.70 -23.65
C ILE A 223 -1.90 -13.35 -24.53
N ASP A 224 -1.56 -13.58 -25.80
CA ASP A 224 -2.39 -14.29 -26.77
C ASP A 224 -1.60 -15.48 -27.31
N GLY A 225 -1.87 -16.66 -26.77
CA GLY A 225 -1.13 -17.88 -27.08
C GLY A 225 0.37 -17.72 -26.84
N ASN A 226 1.17 -17.78 -27.91
CA ASN A 226 2.62 -17.62 -27.86
C ASN A 226 3.09 -16.17 -28.16
N LYS A 227 2.22 -15.20 -28.02
CA LYS A 227 2.51 -13.78 -28.27
C LYS A 227 2.26 -12.94 -27.04
N VAL A 228 3.06 -11.90 -26.91
CA VAL A 228 2.90 -10.83 -25.94
C VAL A 228 2.63 -9.53 -26.68
N ILE A 229 1.52 -8.89 -26.40
CA ILE A 229 1.14 -7.60 -26.99
C ILE A 229 1.27 -6.55 -25.90
N LYS A 230 2.06 -5.51 -26.17
CA LYS A 230 2.23 -4.37 -25.28
C LYS A 230 1.58 -3.13 -25.83
N LYS A 231 0.79 -2.44 -25.00
CA LYS A 231 0.18 -1.14 -25.34
C LYS A 231 0.51 -0.14 -24.25
N CYS A 232 0.83 1.09 -24.64
CA CYS A 232 0.88 2.20 -23.70
C CYS A 232 -0.54 2.69 -23.42
N ILE A 233 -0.95 2.72 -22.15
CA ILE A 233 -2.28 3.15 -21.72
C ILE A 233 -2.28 4.58 -21.14
N ASP A 234 -1.11 5.14 -20.81
CA ASP A 234 -0.97 6.51 -20.36
C ASP A 234 -0.12 7.30 -21.38
N PRO A 235 -0.71 8.25 -22.15
CA PRO A 235 0.00 9.02 -23.17
C PRO A 235 1.24 9.77 -22.67
N LYS A 236 1.31 10.07 -21.37
CA LYS A 236 2.49 10.70 -20.75
C LYS A 236 3.76 9.83 -20.90
N TYR A 237 3.61 8.51 -21.03
CA TYR A 237 4.71 7.55 -21.12
C TYR A 237 4.88 6.95 -22.52
N GLU A 238 4.19 7.47 -23.52
CA GLU A 238 4.30 6.97 -24.90
C GLU A 238 5.73 7.07 -25.45
N ASP A 239 6.48 8.09 -25.02
CA ASP A 239 7.91 8.25 -25.35
C ASP A 239 8.75 7.07 -24.84
N VAL A 240 8.49 6.59 -23.63
CA VAL A 240 9.18 5.42 -23.05
C VAL A 240 8.85 4.16 -23.85
N HIS A 241 7.58 3.96 -24.20
CA HIS A 241 7.12 2.86 -25.01
C HIS A 241 7.72 2.87 -26.41
N ASN A 242 7.84 4.03 -27.04
CA ASN A 242 8.45 4.20 -28.36
C ASN A 242 9.96 3.98 -28.31
N LYS A 243 10.67 4.36 -27.25
CA LYS A 243 12.08 4.06 -27.05
C LYS A 243 12.33 2.55 -26.93
N GLU A 244 11.46 1.80 -26.27
CA GLU A 244 11.51 0.34 -26.21
C GLU A 244 11.38 -0.25 -27.62
N LYS A 245 10.42 0.19 -28.44
CA LYS A 245 10.24 -0.27 -29.83
C LYS A 245 11.48 0.02 -30.68
N LEU A 246 12.03 1.22 -30.58
CA LEU A 246 13.24 1.62 -31.32
C LEU A 246 14.44 0.76 -30.91
N TRP A 247 14.59 0.44 -29.64
CA TRP A 247 15.65 -0.44 -29.17
C TRP A 247 15.52 -1.82 -29.80
N TYR A 248 14.36 -2.47 -29.73
CA TYR A 248 14.14 -3.76 -30.36
C TYR A 248 14.37 -3.72 -31.87
N ASN A 249 13.93 -2.69 -32.55
CA ASN A 249 14.17 -2.52 -33.98
C ASN A 249 15.66 -2.41 -34.31
N ALA A 250 16.46 -1.82 -33.44
CA ALA A 250 17.91 -1.68 -33.67
C ALA A 250 18.70 -2.95 -33.40
N VAL A 251 18.20 -3.87 -32.56
CA VAL A 251 18.97 -5.01 -32.06
C VAL A 251 18.42 -6.36 -32.54
N SER A 252 17.20 -6.44 -33.08
CA SER A 252 16.53 -7.70 -33.46
C SER A 252 17.30 -8.53 -34.46
N ASP A 253 18.06 -7.92 -35.36
CA ASP A 253 18.90 -8.62 -36.34
C ASP A 253 20.32 -8.92 -35.81
N ARG A 254 20.65 -8.51 -34.58
CA ARG A 254 22.01 -8.60 -34.03
C ARG A 254 22.10 -9.45 -32.77
N LEU A 255 21.01 -9.63 -32.08
CA LEU A 255 20.95 -10.37 -30.82
C LEU A 255 20.05 -11.59 -30.96
N GLU A 256 20.61 -12.78 -30.63
CA GLU A 256 19.89 -14.06 -30.75
C GLU A 256 19.01 -14.36 -29.52
N ASN A 257 19.33 -13.76 -28.34
CA ASN A 257 18.67 -14.06 -27.07
C ASN A 257 17.62 -13.03 -26.68
N ILE A 258 16.85 -12.54 -27.63
CA ILE A 258 15.74 -11.61 -27.39
C ILE A 258 14.45 -12.16 -28.03
N PRO A 259 13.26 -11.78 -27.55
CA PRO A 259 11.99 -12.17 -28.13
C PRO A 259 11.92 -11.75 -29.60
N LYS A 260 11.45 -12.64 -30.45
CA LYS A 260 11.18 -12.30 -31.87
C LYS A 260 10.06 -11.26 -31.94
N ILE A 261 10.30 -10.18 -32.65
CA ILE A 261 9.28 -9.13 -32.85
C ILE A 261 8.39 -9.53 -34.03
N HIS A 262 7.08 -9.58 -33.78
CA HIS A 262 6.08 -9.90 -34.83
C HIS A 262 5.50 -8.63 -35.45
N SER A 263 5.33 -7.55 -34.66
CA SER A 263 4.79 -6.27 -35.12
C SER A 263 5.22 -5.14 -34.20
N TYR A 264 5.41 -3.95 -34.74
CA TYR A 264 5.61 -2.72 -33.95
C TYR A 264 4.33 -1.93 -33.72
N ASN A 265 3.22 -2.27 -34.43
CA ASN A 265 1.93 -1.63 -34.23
C ASN A 265 0.76 -2.59 -34.52
N PRO A 266 0.10 -3.18 -33.50
CA PRO A 266 0.47 -3.09 -32.08
C PRO A 266 1.81 -3.74 -31.79
N PHE A 267 2.52 -3.30 -30.74
CA PHE A 267 3.83 -3.83 -30.38
C PHE A 267 3.67 -5.25 -29.86
N THR A 268 4.05 -6.21 -30.70
CA THR A 268 3.81 -7.65 -30.50
C THR A 268 5.12 -8.41 -30.62
N MET A 269 5.40 -9.24 -29.64
CA MET A 269 6.60 -10.06 -29.58
C MET A 269 6.27 -11.51 -29.18
N GLU A 270 7.23 -12.38 -29.39
CA GLU A 270 7.18 -13.78 -28.96
C GLU A 270 7.10 -13.85 -27.42
N LYS A 271 6.28 -14.76 -26.89
CA LYS A 271 6.29 -15.12 -25.49
C LYS A 271 7.45 -16.08 -25.23
N ILE A 272 8.44 -15.65 -24.47
CA ILE A 272 9.49 -16.52 -23.97
C ILE A 272 8.95 -17.31 -22.77
N ASN A 273 9.04 -18.64 -22.84
CA ASN A 273 8.76 -19.52 -21.71
C ASN A 273 10.10 -19.83 -21.02
N GLY A 274 10.24 -19.50 -19.76
CA GLY A 274 11.44 -19.76 -18.98
C GLY A 274 11.29 -19.22 -17.56
N ASP A 275 12.16 -19.68 -16.69
CA ASP A 275 12.22 -19.21 -15.30
C ASP A 275 12.92 -17.86 -15.26
N HIS A 276 12.57 -17.04 -14.29
CA HIS A 276 13.30 -15.79 -14.05
C HIS A 276 14.67 -16.08 -13.47
N LEU A 277 15.68 -15.26 -13.82
CA LEU A 277 17.05 -15.41 -13.33
C LEU A 277 17.17 -15.46 -11.79
N TRP A 278 16.19 -14.89 -11.08
CA TRP A 278 16.14 -14.92 -9.62
C TRP A 278 15.34 -16.11 -9.05
N ASP A 279 14.81 -16.98 -9.89
CA ASP A 279 14.12 -18.21 -9.48
C ASP A 279 15.06 -19.44 -9.61
N ILE A 280 16.27 -19.22 -10.10
CA ILE A 280 17.39 -20.19 -10.20
C ILE A 280 18.33 -19.95 -9.02
#